data_78d68276a1750ed74f513704f75296af
#
_entry.id   78d68276a1750ed74f513704f75296af
#
_cell.length_a   1.000
_cell.length_b   1.000
_cell.length_c   1.000
_cell.angle_alpha   90.00
_cell.angle_beta   90.00
_cell.angle_gamma   90.00
#
_symmetry.space_group_name_H-M   'P 1'
#
loop_
_entity.id
_entity.type
_entity.pdbx_description
1 polymer ?
#
loop_
_entity_poly.entity_id
_entity_poly.type
_entity_poly.pdbx_seq_one_letter_code
_entity_poly.pdbx_strand_id
1 'polypeptide(L)'
;MPRSVNAVASRARRKKILKQAKGFFGRRKNVWTVAKNAVEKAMQYAYRGRKEKKRNFRSLWITRINAGTRQYGISYSQFMGALKRNNIELNRKVLADLAMNHPEAFKAVVDQVK
;
A
#
# COMPACT_ATOMS: atom_id res chain seq x y z
N MET A 1 -49.10 -7.87 22.38
CA MET A 1 -47.66 -8.19 22.39
C MET A 1 -47.04 -7.92 21.04
N PRO A 2 -46.04 -7.06 20.96
CA PRO A 2 -45.37 -6.84 19.69
C PRO A 2 -44.66 -8.10 19.22
N ARG A 3 -44.80 -8.43 17.96
CA ARG A 3 -44.14 -9.57 17.33
C ARG A 3 -42.83 -9.13 16.65
N SER A 4 -41.84 -9.97 16.66
CA SER A 4 -40.65 -9.74 15.84
C SER A 4 -41.00 -9.90 14.38
N VAL A 5 -40.77 -8.87 13.60
CA VAL A 5 -41.06 -8.87 12.16
C VAL A 5 -39.73 -8.83 11.42
N ASN A 6 -39.61 -9.61 10.33
CA ASN A 6 -38.40 -9.67 9.52
C ASN A 6 -37.15 -10.11 10.30
N ALA A 7 -37.37 -10.99 11.31
CA ALA A 7 -36.27 -11.47 12.16
C ALA A 7 -35.18 -12.22 11.39
N VAL A 8 -35.57 -13.02 10.38
CA VAL A 8 -34.64 -13.77 9.57
C VAL A 8 -33.71 -12.85 8.80
N ALA A 9 -34.28 -11.84 8.12
CA ALA A 9 -33.52 -10.86 7.35
C ALA A 9 -32.61 -10.02 8.25
N SER A 10 -33.14 -9.58 9.39
CA SER A 10 -32.38 -8.79 10.36
C SER A 10 -31.18 -9.57 10.89
N ARG A 11 -31.40 -10.83 11.26
CA ARG A 11 -30.33 -11.70 11.78
C ARG A 11 -29.27 -11.96 10.71
N ALA A 12 -29.68 -12.15 9.46
CA ALA A 12 -28.76 -12.35 8.35
C ALA A 12 -27.84 -11.14 8.14
N ARG A 13 -28.40 -9.93 8.21
CA ARG A 13 -27.61 -8.70 8.09
C ARG A 13 -26.61 -8.57 9.23
N ARG A 14 -27.01 -8.88 10.45
CA ARG A 14 -26.14 -8.85 11.62
C ARG A 14 -25.01 -9.86 11.53
N LYS A 15 -25.33 -11.08 11.10
CA LYS A 15 -24.33 -12.13 10.91
C LYS A 15 -23.30 -11.78 9.86
N LYS A 16 -23.72 -11.10 8.79
CA LYS A 16 -22.83 -10.64 7.73
C LYS A 16 -21.76 -9.70 8.28
N ILE A 17 -22.16 -8.74 9.11
CA ILE A 17 -21.24 -7.80 9.73
C ILE A 17 -20.35 -8.50 10.76
N LEU A 18 -20.91 -9.36 11.59
CA LEU A 18 -20.14 -10.11 12.60
C LEU A 18 -19.10 -11.02 11.94
N LYS A 19 -19.41 -11.57 10.77
CA LYS A 19 -18.45 -12.38 10.01
C LYS A 19 -17.26 -11.53 9.58
N GLN A 20 -17.48 -10.30 9.17
CA GLN A 20 -16.41 -9.37 8.80
C GLN A 20 -15.59 -8.92 10.01
N ALA A 21 -16.16 -8.99 11.21
CA ALA A 21 -15.51 -8.60 12.46
C ALA A 21 -14.71 -9.72 13.13
N LYS A 22 -14.63 -10.89 12.51
CA LYS A 22 -13.85 -12.02 13.06
C LYS A 22 -12.41 -11.60 13.31
N GLY A 23 -11.91 -11.96 14.49
CA GLY A 23 -10.55 -11.65 14.89
C GLY A 23 -10.39 -10.29 15.57
N PHE A 24 -11.44 -9.50 15.64
CA PHE A 24 -11.38 -8.21 16.29
C PHE A 24 -11.27 -8.37 17.82
N PHE A 25 -10.63 -7.42 18.46
CA PHE A 25 -10.35 -7.48 19.89
C PHE A 25 -11.62 -7.32 20.73
N GLY A 26 -11.76 -8.19 21.73
CA GLY A 26 -12.82 -8.11 22.74
C GLY A 26 -14.23 -8.19 22.16
N ARG A 27 -15.09 -7.30 22.59
CA ARG A 27 -16.48 -7.27 22.17
C ARG A 27 -16.68 -6.81 20.72
N ARG A 28 -15.65 -6.27 20.08
CA ARG A 28 -15.73 -5.82 18.69
C ARG A 28 -15.97 -6.94 17.69
N LYS A 29 -15.71 -8.19 18.11
CA LYS A 29 -15.90 -9.35 17.26
C LYS A 29 -17.28 -10.01 17.37
N ASN A 30 -18.00 -9.83 18.48
CA ASN A 30 -19.21 -10.59 18.76
C ASN A 30 -20.41 -9.78 19.25
N VAL A 31 -20.25 -8.53 19.61
CA VAL A 31 -21.37 -7.64 19.99
C VAL A 31 -21.73 -6.77 18.79
N TRP A 32 -22.94 -6.96 18.24
CA TRP A 32 -23.34 -6.35 16.98
C TRP A 32 -23.19 -4.83 16.96
N THR A 33 -23.64 -4.14 17.99
CA THR A 33 -23.59 -2.66 18.03
C THR A 33 -22.15 -2.13 17.98
N VAL A 34 -21.25 -2.81 18.68
CA VAL A 34 -19.82 -2.47 18.69
C VAL A 34 -19.15 -2.93 17.41
N ALA A 35 -19.46 -4.16 16.97
CA ALA A 35 -18.89 -4.74 15.76
C ALA A 35 -19.24 -3.92 14.52
N LYS A 36 -20.47 -3.43 14.40
CA LYS A 36 -20.90 -2.59 13.30
C LYS A 36 -20.01 -1.37 13.14
N ASN A 37 -19.81 -0.64 14.24
CA ASN A 37 -18.96 0.55 14.23
C ASN A 37 -17.51 0.22 13.92
N ALA A 38 -17.01 -0.89 14.48
CA ALA A 38 -15.64 -1.34 14.26
C ALA A 38 -15.40 -1.74 12.81
N VAL A 39 -16.34 -2.45 12.18
CA VAL A 39 -16.26 -2.87 10.77
C VAL A 39 -16.29 -1.65 9.85
N GLU A 40 -17.18 -0.70 10.10
CA GLU A 40 -17.26 0.54 9.31
C GLU A 40 -15.94 1.31 9.37
N LYS A 41 -15.37 1.43 10.57
CA LYS A 41 -14.09 2.12 10.76
C LYS A 41 -12.96 1.35 10.08
N ALA A 42 -12.97 0.02 10.16
CA ALA A 42 -11.98 -0.84 9.50
C ALA A 42 -12.02 -0.65 7.98
N MET A 43 -13.22 -0.54 7.40
CA MET A 43 -13.36 -0.29 5.96
C MET A 43 -12.79 1.07 5.55
N GLN A 44 -13.02 2.11 6.36
CA GLN A 44 -12.47 3.44 6.14
C GLN A 44 -10.94 3.42 6.22
N TYR A 45 -10.40 2.72 7.22
CA TYR A 45 -8.94 2.57 7.36
C TYR A 45 -8.34 1.79 6.20
N ALA A 46 -9.04 0.76 5.72
CA ALA A 46 -8.58 -0.03 4.57
C ALA A 46 -8.52 0.83 3.30
N TYR A 47 -9.53 1.67 3.06
CA TYR A 47 -9.56 2.59 1.94
C TYR A 47 -8.37 3.56 1.99
N ARG A 48 -8.18 4.19 3.16
CA ARG A 48 -7.06 5.11 3.39
C ARG A 48 -5.73 4.39 3.26
N GLY A 49 -5.62 3.19 3.85
CA GLY A 49 -4.41 2.40 3.82
C GLY A 49 -3.99 1.99 2.42
N ARG A 50 -4.95 1.64 1.57
CA ARG A 50 -4.64 1.31 0.17
C ARG A 50 -4.08 2.51 -0.59
N LYS A 51 -4.58 3.72 -0.31
CA LYS A 51 -4.04 4.96 -0.90
C LYS A 51 -2.65 5.30 -0.34
N GLU A 52 -2.48 5.17 0.97
CA GLU A 52 -1.20 5.41 1.63
C GLU A 52 -0.14 4.39 1.21
N LYS A 53 -0.55 3.15 0.95
CA LYS A 53 0.35 2.09 0.48
C LYS A 53 1.08 2.50 -0.78
N LYS A 54 0.37 3.09 -1.73
CA LYS A 54 0.98 3.55 -2.99
C LYS A 54 2.03 4.62 -2.74
N ARG A 55 1.72 5.59 -1.89
CA ARG A 55 2.67 6.66 -1.53
C ARG A 55 3.87 6.13 -0.76
N ASN A 56 3.63 5.20 0.16
CA ASN A 56 4.68 4.62 0.99
C ASN A 56 5.65 3.80 0.15
N PHE A 57 5.14 3.00 -0.79
CA PHE A 57 6.00 2.23 -1.68
C PHE A 57 6.80 3.13 -2.61
N ARG A 58 6.19 4.20 -3.11
CA ARG A 58 6.91 5.16 -3.95
C ARG A 58 8.05 5.82 -3.18
N SER A 59 7.82 6.22 -1.93
CA SER A 59 8.87 6.74 -1.05
C SER A 59 10.00 5.74 -0.87
N LEU A 60 9.66 4.48 -0.65
CA LEU A 60 10.63 3.41 -0.50
C LEU A 60 11.47 3.23 -1.76
N TRP A 61 10.82 3.22 -2.92
CA TRP A 61 11.53 3.11 -4.21
C TRP A 61 12.52 4.25 -4.41
N ILE A 62 12.09 5.47 -4.10
CA ILE A 62 12.94 6.66 -4.19
C ILE A 62 14.16 6.53 -3.27
N THR A 63 13.96 6.05 -2.05
CA THR A 63 15.04 5.83 -1.08
C THR A 63 16.04 4.81 -1.61
N ARG A 64 15.55 3.70 -2.16
CA ARG A 64 16.41 2.65 -2.71
C ARG A 64 17.19 3.12 -3.93
N ILE A 65 16.53 3.85 -4.82
CA ILE A 65 17.20 4.42 -6.01
C ILE A 65 18.28 5.40 -5.58
N ASN A 66 17.96 6.27 -4.64
CA ASN A 66 18.92 7.28 -4.13
C ASN A 66 20.13 6.61 -3.51
N ALA A 67 19.93 5.58 -2.70
CA ALA A 67 21.04 4.81 -2.10
C ALA A 67 21.92 4.19 -3.19
N GLY A 68 21.30 3.63 -4.21
CA GLY A 68 22.03 3.02 -5.33
C GLY A 68 22.82 4.03 -6.15
N THR A 69 22.23 5.17 -6.49
CA THR A 69 22.89 6.20 -7.30
C THR A 69 24.03 6.88 -6.54
N ARG A 70 23.91 7.05 -5.23
CA ARG A 70 24.96 7.68 -4.42
C ARG A 70 26.23 6.83 -4.36
N GLN A 71 26.12 5.53 -4.57
CA GLN A 71 27.30 4.66 -4.71
C GLN A 71 28.13 5.03 -5.92
N TYR A 72 27.51 5.66 -6.92
CA TYR A 72 28.18 6.08 -8.17
C TYR A 72 28.36 7.61 -8.25
N GLY A 73 28.17 8.29 -7.12
CA GLY A 73 28.48 9.71 -7.00
C GLY A 73 27.43 10.67 -7.52
N ILE A 74 26.19 10.21 -7.79
CA ILE A 74 25.10 11.08 -8.23
C ILE A 74 23.91 11.00 -7.28
N SER A 75 23.15 12.09 -7.21
CA SER A 75 21.96 12.14 -6.38
C SER A 75 20.75 11.62 -7.16
N TYR A 76 19.68 11.29 -6.44
CA TYR A 76 18.43 10.85 -7.05
C TYR A 76 17.90 11.87 -8.08
N SER A 77 17.89 13.14 -7.72
CA SER A 77 17.38 14.19 -8.61
C SER A 77 18.18 14.30 -9.90
N GLN A 78 19.50 14.24 -9.79
CA GLN A 78 20.38 14.26 -10.95
C GLN A 78 20.17 13.04 -11.84
N PHE A 79 20.02 11.86 -11.22
CA PHE A 79 19.79 10.62 -11.93
C PHE A 79 18.44 10.63 -12.70
N MET A 80 17.37 11.06 -12.05
CA MET A 80 16.06 11.13 -12.68
C MET A 80 16.02 12.15 -13.81
N GLY A 81 16.68 13.28 -13.63
CA GLY A 81 16.83 14.28 -14.67
C GLY A 81 17.61 13.76 -15.87
N ALA A 82 18.68 13.00 -15.61
CA ALA A 82 19.50 12.39 -16.65
C ALA A 82 18.72 11.32 -17.46
N LEU A 83 17.91 10.51 -16.78
CA LEU A 83 17.05 9.53 -17.43
C LEU A 83 16.07 10.22 -18.39
N LYS A 84 15.47 11.30 -17.93
CA LYS A 84 14.51 12.06 -18.72
C LYS A 84 15.17 12.68 -19.95
N ARG A 85 16.37 13.24 -19.79
CA ARG A 85 17.12 13.83 -20.92
C ARG A 85 17.52 12.81 -21.98
N ASN A 86 17.75 11.56 -21.55
CA ASN A 86 18.13 10.47 -22.45
C ASN A 86 16.93 9.66 -22.95
N ASN A 87 15.69 10.11 -22.65
CA ASN A 87 14.44 9.48 -23.06
C ASN A 87 14.32 8.02 -22.60
N ILE A 88 14.84 7.72 -21.43
CA ILE A 88 14.73 6.40 -20.81
C ILE A 88 13.49 6.39 -19.93
N GLU A 89 12.53 5.53 -20.25
CA GLU A 89 11.24 5.44 -19.58
C GLU A 89 11.15 4.24 -18.66
N LEU A 90 11.99 4.22 -17.63
CA LEU A 90 11.91 3.22 -16.57
C LEU A 90 11.22 3.84 -15.37
N ASN A 91 10.23 3.15 -14.82
CA ASN A 91 9.54 3.65 -13.64
C ASN A 91 10.36 3.39 -12.37
N ARG A 92 9.96 4.04 -11.29
CA ARG A 92 10.70 3.97 -10.03
C ARG A 92 10.69 2.58 -9.41
N LYS A 93 9.62 1.83 -9.59
CA LYS A 93 9.50 0.45 -9.10
C LYS A 93 10.57 -0.43 -9.72
N VAL A 94 10.69 -0.38 -11.04
CA VAL A 94 11.68 -1.17 -11.78
C VAL A 94 13.10 -0.76 -11.39
N LEU A 95 13.36 0.54 -11.32
CA LEU A 95 14.68 1.06 -10.96
C LEU A 95 15.09 0.65 -9.55
N ALA A 96 14.15 0.70 -8.60
CA ALA A 96 14.40 0.27 -7.22
C ALA A 96 14.71 -1.21 -7.15
N ASP A 97 14.00 -2.03 -7.92
CA ASP A 97 14.24 -3.47 -7.99
C ASP A 97 15.63 -3.77 -8.57
N LEU A 98 16.02 -3.09 -9.64
CA LEU A 98 17.35 -3.22 -10.23
C LEU A 98 18.45 -2.83 -9.24
N ALA A 99 18.23 -1.74 -8.50
CA ALA A 99 19.21 -1.25 -7.53
C ALA A 99 19.42 -2.25 -6.40
N MET A 100 18.36 -2.94 -5.98
CA MET A 100 18.43 -3.88 -4.85
C MET A 100 18.85 -5.29 -5.27
N ASN A 101 18.24 -5.82 -6.33
CA ASN A 101 18.38 -7.23 -6.71
C ASN A 101 19.30 -7.47 -7.90
N HIS A 102 19.53 -6.45 -8.72
CA HIS A 102 20.35 -6.55 -9.93
C HIS A 102 21.32 -5.36 -10.02
N PRO A 103 22.31 -5.28 -9.12
CA PRO A 103 23.22 -4.12 -9.08
C PRO A 103 23.98 -3.88 -10.37
N GLU A 104 24.33 -4.94 -11.10
CA GLU A 104 25.06 -4.82 -12.37
C GLU A 104 24.21 -4.15 -13.44
N ALA A 105 22.93 -4.53 -13.54
CA ALA A 105 22.00 -3.92 -14.47
C ALA A 105 21.74 -2.45 -14.10
N PHE A 106 21.63 -2.17 -12.81
CA PHE A 106 21.46 -0.80 -12.33
C PHE A 106 22.66 0.07 -12.65
N LYS A 107 23.85 -0.48 -12.46
CA LYS A 107 25.11 0.21 -12.81
C LYS A 107 25.16 0.53 -14.30
N ALA A 108 24.74 -0.40 -15.15
CA ALA A 108 24.68 -0.17 -16.60
C ALA A 108 23.79 1.01 -16.95
N VAL A 109 22.63 1.13 -16.29
CA VAL A 109 21.71 2.26 -16.50
C VAL A 109 22.36 3.56 -16.04
N VAL A 110 23.01 3.56 -14.88
CA VAL A 110 23.70 4.74 -14.35
C VAL A 110 24.80 5.19 -15.31
N ASP A 111 25.62 4.26 -15.79
CA ASP A 111 26.73 4.55 -16.69
C ASP A 111 26.24 5.12 -18.04
N GLN A 112 25.09 4.66 -18.51
CA GLN A 112 24.52 5.13 -19.77
C GLN A 112 24.10 6.59 -19.71
N VAL A 113 23.67 7.07 -18.54
CA VAL A 113 23.13 8.45 -18.37
C VAL A 113 24.09 9.38 -17.64
N LYS A 114 25.16 8.86 -17.07
CA LYS A 114 26.13 9.63 -16.29
C LYS A 114 27.03 10.58 -17.09
#